data_1c8b6a32e18ee779a7cf8968dfc03dd5
#
_entry.id   1c8b6a32e18ee779a7cf8968dfc03dd5
#
_cell.length_a   1.000
_cell.length_b   1.000
_cell.length_c   1.000
_cell.angle_alpha   90.00
_cell.angle_beta   90.00
_cell.angle_gamma   90.00
#
_symmetry.space_group_name_H-M   'P 1'
#
loop_
_entity.id
_entity.type
_entity.pdbx_description
1 polymer ?
#
loop_
_entity_poly.entity_id
_entity_poly.type
_entity_poly.pdbx_seq_one_letter_code
_entity_poly.pdbx_strand_id
1 'polypeptide(L)'
;MALTKITPVPARVRWDRRHARPLSVQMGDRYLTVRGLEAVRDETAAYPAERGPRITFLLETDGGQASLVFDGRDRRWFVEALDQAA
;
A
#
# COMPACT_ATOMS: atom_id res chain seq x y z
N MET A 1 8.60 -4.05 16.29
CA MET A 1 9.04 -3.94 14.90
C MET A 1 8.51 -2.65 14.31
N ALA A 2 9.33 -1.96 13.59
CA ALA A 2 8.99 -0.63 13.12
C ALA A 2 8.75 -0.61 11.61
N LEU A 3 7.68 0.06 11.23
CA LEU A 3 7.43 0.36 9.83
C LEU A 3 8.42 1.44 9.39
N THR A 4 9.25 1.11 8.43
CA THR A 4 10.32 1.98 7.97
C THR A 4 9.95 2.57 6.61
N LYS A 5 10.02 3.89 6.50
CA LYS A 5 9.78 4.58 5.25
C LYS A 5 10.90 4.27 4.27
N ILE A 6 10.52 3.97 3.03
CA ILE A 6 11.46 3.66 1.95
C ILE A 6 11.22 4.58 0.77
N THR A 7 12.13 4.58 -0.19
CA THR A 7 11.85 5.19 -1.48
C THR A 7 10.67 4.45 -2.10
N PRO A 8 9.62 5.16 -2.56
CA PRO A 8 8.44 4.49 -3.09
C PRO A 8 8.78 3.51 -4.22
N VAL A 9 8.25 2.31 -4.11
CA VAL A 9 8.47 1.24 -5.09
C VAL A 9 7.16 0.94 -5.78
N PRO A 10 7.09 1.02 -7.12
CA PRO A 10 5.88 0.64 -7.85
C PRO A 10 5.47 -0.78 -7.52
N ALA A 11 4.17 -1.00 -7.39
CA ALA A 11 3.64 -2.29 -6.99
C ALA A 11 2.49 -2.71 -7.89
N ARG A 12 2.31 -4.01 -8.01
CA ARG A 12 1.12 -4.61 -8.59
C ARG A 12 0.29 -5.16 -7.46
N VAL A 13 -1.00 -4.86 -7.47
CA VAL A 13 -1.91 -5.24 -6.39
C VAL A 13 -3.01 -6.10 -6.95
N ARG A 14 -3.21 -7.24 -6.30
CA ARG A 14 -4.37 -8.07 -6.55
C ARG A 14 -5.46 -7.65 -5.55
N TRP A 15 -6.59 -7.25 -6.06
CA TRP A 15 -7.67 -6.67 -5.26
C TRP A 15 -8.75 -7.71 -4.96
N ASP A 16 -9.23 -7.70 -3.72
CA ASP A 16 -10.36 -8.49 -3.30
C ASP A 16 -11.63 -7.63 -3.36
N ARG A 17 -12.46 -7.88 -4.36
CA ARG A 17 -13.71 -7.13 -4.53
C ARG A 17 -14.71 -7.41 -3.41
N ARG A 18 -14.67 -8.61 -2.88
CA ARG A 18 -15.62 -9.04 -1.87
C ARG A 18 -15.43 -8.29 -0.56
N HIS A 19 -14.18 -8.08 -0.17
CA HIS A 19 -13.83 -7.44 1.09
C HIS A 19 -13.27 -6.04 0.91
N ALA A 20 -13.20 -5.56 -0.33
CA ALA A 20 -12.72 -4.21 -0.68
C ALA A 20 -11.33 -3.92 -0.10
N ARG A 21 -10.39 -4.84 -0.32
CA ARG A 21 -9.04 -4.70 0.19
C ARG A 21 -8.02 -5.40 -0.70
N PRO A 22 -6.73 -5.06 -0.59
CA PRO A 22 -5.69 -5.80 -1.30
C PRO A 22 -5.56 -7.23 -0.81
N LEU A 23 -5.38 -8.18 -1.73
CA LEU A 23 -5.07 -9.59 -1.42
C LEU A 23 -3.58 -9.84 -1.40
N SER A 24 -2.87 -9.24 -2.33
CA SER A 24 -1.44 -9.41 -2.46
C SER A 24 -0.80 -8.20 -3.10
N VAL A 25 0.48 -8.02 -2.82
CA VAL A 25 1.27 -6.91 -3.34
C VAL A 25 2.57 -7.48 -3.91
N GLN A 26 2.86 -7.15 -5.16
CA GLN A 26 4.10 -7.55 -5.81
C GLN A 26 4.96 -6.32 -6.09
N MET A 27 6.16 -6.31 -5.55
CA MET A 27 7.16 -5.26 -5.74
C MET A 27 8.38 -5.88 -6.41
N GLY A 28 8.58 -5.62 -7.70
CA GLY A 28 9.66 -6.27 -8.43
C GLY A 28 9.52 -7.79 -8.38
N ASP A 29 10.50 -8.47 -7.82
CA ASP A 29 10.50 -9.93 -7.62
C ASP A 29 9.98 -10.35 -6.23
N ARG A 30 9.63 -9.40 -5.38
CA ARG A 30 9.12 -9.67 -4.04
C ARG A 30 7.60 -9.73 -4.05
N TYR A 31 7.06 -10.75 -3.42
CA TYR A 31 5.62 -10.98 -3.35
C TYR A 31 5.17 -11.04 -1.89
N LEU A 32 4.17 -10.23 -1.55
CA LEU A 32 3.62 -10.18 -0.19
C LEU A 32 2.16 -10.60 -0.22
N THR A 33 1.80 -11.57 0.60
CA THR A 33 0.41 -11.96 0.80
C THR A 33 -0.17 -11.13 1.94
N VAL A 34 -1.29 -10.48 1.69
CA VAL A 34 -1.96 -9.64 2.69
C VAL A 34 -2.76 -10.54 3.63
N ARG A 35 -2.47 -10.45 4.92
CA ARG A 35 -3.15 -11.20 5.98
C ARG A 35 -4.23 -10.40 6.68
N GLY A 36 -4.09 -9.09 6.68
CA GLY A 36 -5.05 -8.21 7.32
C GLY A 36 -4.89 -6.77 6.89
N LEU A 37 -5.94 -6.00 7.09
CA LEU A 37 -5.97 -4.57 6.85
C LEU A 37 -6.06 -3.88 8.21
N GLU A 38 -5.03 -3.15 8.60
CA GLU A 38 -4.99 -2.48 9.90
C GLU A 38 -5.64 -1.12 9.85
N ALA A 39 -5.43 -0.37 8.78
CA ALA A 39 -5.98 0.96 8.64
C ALA A 39 -6.06 1.38 7.18
N VAL A 40 -7.03 2.24 6.88
CA VAL A 40 -7.16 2.91 5.59
C VAL A 40 -7.21 4.41 5.88
N ARG A 41 -6.36 5.17 5.19
CA ARG A 41 -6.35 6.63 5.32
C ARG A 41 -6.61 7.23 3.95
N ASP A 42 -7.68 8.01 3.87
CA ASP A 42 -7.92 8.83 2.69
C ASP A 42 -7.17 10.14 2.87
N GLU A 43 -6.09 10.29 2.13
CA GLU A 43 -5.22 11.45 2.21
C GLU A 43 -5.46 12.43 1.06
N THR A 44 -6.55 12.26 0.34
CA THR A 44 -6.88 13.08 -0.84
C THR A 44 -6.85 14.58 -0.52
N ALA A 45 -7.41 14.96 0.63
CA ALA A 45 -7.49 16.37 1.01
C ALA A 45 -6.14 17.00 1.36
N ALA A 46 -5.11 16.21 1.61
CA ALA A 46 -3.77 16.71 1.93
C ALA A 46 -2.99 17.15 0.69
N TYR A 47 -3.54 16.93 -0.49
CA TYR A 47 -2.89 17.22 -1.76
C TYR A 47 -3.76 18.13 -2.61
N PRO A 48 -3.17 18.86 -3.57
CA PRO A 48 -3.96 19.66 -4.51
C PRO A 48 -4.99 18.82 -5.26
N ALA A 49 -6.13 19.42 -5.60
CA ALA A 49 -7.25 18.72 -6.22
C ALA A 49 -6.85 18.01 -7.54
N GLU A 50 -5.92 18.57 -8.29
CA GLU A 50 -5.46 17.97 -9.54
C GLU A 50 -4.63 16.70 -9.34
N ARG A 51 -4.21 16.41 -8.11
CA ARG A 51 -3.52 15.15 -7.79
C ARG A 51 -4.47 13.95 -7.77
N GLY A 52 -5.78 14.20 -7.66
CA GLY A 52 -6.76 13.14 -7.56
C GLY A 52 -6.71 12.40 -6.23
N PRO A 53 -7.45 11.29 -6.11
CA PRO A 53 -7.51 10.52 -4.88
C PRO A 53 -6.16 9.94 -4.49
N ARG A 54 -5.88 9.96 -3.19
CA ARG A 54 -4.70 9.31 -2.62
C ARG A 54 -5.12 8.58 -1.36
N ILE A 55 -4.98 7.26 -1.38
CA ILE A 55 -5.44 6.41 -0.29
C ILE A 55 -4.28 5.52 0.16
N THR A 56 -4.02 5.52 1.46
CA THR A 56 -2.99 4.70 2.06
C THR A 56 -3.62 3.54 2.82
N PHE A 57 -3.14 2.33 2.54
CA PHE A 57 -3.56 1.11 3.22
C PHE A 57 -2.41 0.62 4.09
N LEU A 58 -2.66 0.52 5.39
CA LEU A 58 -1.70 -0.10 6.30
C LEU A 58 -2.04 -1.58 6.40
N LEU A 59 -1.13 -2.41 5.91
CA LEU A 59 -1.37 -3.83 5.73
C LEU A 59 -0.51 -4.65 6.68
N GLU A 60 -1.09 -5.76 7.13
CA GLU A 60 -0.35 -6.86 7.73
C GLU A 60 -0.12 -7.90 6.64
N THR A 61 1.12 -8.24 6.39
CA THR A 61 1.49 -9.21 5.35
C THR A 61 2.32 -10.35 5.94
N ASP A 62 2.58 -11.36 5.14
CA ASP A 62 3.46 -12.46 5.52
C ASP A 62 4.93 -12.03 5.67
N GLY A 63 5.28 -10.86 5.17
CA GLY A 63 6.60 -10.24 5.35
C GLY A 63 6.62 -9.11 6.38
N GLY A 64 5.57 -8.97 7.21
CA GLY A 64 5.43 -7.90 8.19
C GLY A 64 4.50 -6.80 7.72
N GLN A 65 4.55 -5.65 8.36
CA GLN A 65 3.70 -4.51 7.99
C GLN A 65 4.19 -3.84 6.71
N ALA A 66 3.23 -3.32 5.94
CA ALA A 66 3.53 -2.55 4.74
C ALA A 66 2.54 -1.40 4.61
N SER A 67 3.01 -0.27 4.15
CA SER A 67 2.17 0.87 3.78
C SER A 67 2.07 0.93 2.27
N LEU A 68 0.87 0.67 1.76
CA LEU A 68 0.57 0.64 0.34
C LEU A 68 -0.26 1.87 -0.02
N VAL A 69 0.14 2.57 -1.07
CA VAL A 69 -0.54 3.78 -1.51
C VAL A 69 -1.15 3.59 -2.87
N PHE A 70 -2.42 3.96 -3.01
CA PHE A 70 -3.07 4.12 -4.29
C PHE A 70 -3.07 5.59 -4.70
N ASP A 71 -2.45 5.88 -5.84
CA ASP A 71 -2.48 7.20 -6.45
C ASP A 71 -3.53 7.18 -7.57
N GLY A 72 -4.66 7.82 -7.32
CA GLY A 72 -5.79 7.79 -8.24
C GLY A 72 -5.56 8.60 -9.51
N ARG A 73 -4.66 9.58 -9.50
CA ARG A 73 -4.34 10.37 -10.69
C ARG A 73 -3.74 9.52 -11.79
N ASP A 74 -2.73 8.71 -11.40
CA ASP A 74 -2.02 7.85 -12.34
C ASP A 74 -2.53 6.42 -12.30
N ARG A 75 -3.49 6.13 -11.42
CA ARG A 75 -4.03 4.78 -11.19
C ARG A 75 -2.92 3.77 -10.91
N ARG A 76 -2.01 4.18 -10.05
CA ARG A 76 -0.84 3.38 -9.70
C ARG A 76 -0.82 3.06 -8.22
N TRP A 77 -0.22 1.93 -7.94
CA TRP A 77 0.06 1.50 -6.58
C TRP A 77 1.55 1.58 -6.33
N PHE A 78 1.91 1.96 -5.12
CA PHE A 78 3.30 1.86 -4.70
C PHE A 78 3.39 1.61 -3.20
N VAL A 79 4.49 1.01 -2.78
CA VAL A 79 4.79 0.78 -1.37
C VAL A 79 5.73 1.87 -0.91
N GLU A 80 5.36 2.56 0.18
CA GLU A 80 6.15 3.66 0.71
C GLU A 80 6.80 3.34 2.04
N ALA A 81 6.41 2.26 2.69
CA ALA A 81 7.02 1.83 3.94
C ALA A 81 6.88 0.33 4.12
N LEU A 82 7.88 -0.27 4.72
CA LEU A 82 7.93 -1.71 4.99
C LEU A 82 8.48 -1.95 6.38
N ASP A 83 8.11 -3.10 6.95
CA ASP A 83 8.75 -3.60 8.15
C ASP A 83 10.15 -4.10 7.78
N GLN A 84 11.15 -3.43 8.32
CA GLN A 84 12.56 -3.75 8.04
C GLN A 84 13.18 -4.62 9.12
N ALA A 85 12.39 -5.18 10.01
CA ALA A 85 12.91 -6.06 11.03
C ALA A 85 13.58 -7.27 10.37
N ALA A 86 14.83 -7.43 10.65
CA ALA A 86 15.61 -8.53 10.09
C ALA A 86 15.25 -9.84 10.76
#